data_5d95193ea949da7a3754bd026c08c8e1
#
_entry.id   5d95193ea949da7a3754bd026c08c8e1
#
_cell.length_a   1.000
_cell.length_b   1.000
_cell.length_c   1.000
_cell.angle_alpha   90.00
_cell.angle_beta   90.00
_cell.angle_gamma   90.00
#
_symmetry.space_group_name_H-M   'P 1'
#
loop_
_entity.id
_entity.type
_entity.pdbx_description
1 polymer ?
#
loop_
_entity_poly.entity_id
_entity_poly.type
_entity_poly.pdbx_seq_one_letter_code
_entity_poly.pdbx_strand_id
1 'polypeptide(L)'
;MVALLEQQTNHMLKELFQDQPHWLEKLRKGERPLELQQMEHEELLKQSFETLEKRFFSVHDDFSRVIIEFLSMSEEMPRVAAKLREVFRQRRHLLGLYFNSDNPGLPTLLLGAMMGLLFHYRLDPEIAVEQARDLLRDQLFHNSIKP
;
A
#
# COMPACT_ATOMS: atom_id res chain seq x y z
N MET A 1 -15.94 12.58 -10.84
CA MET A 1 -15.87 11.38 -10.01
C MET A 1 -14.55 10.65 -10.14
N VAL A 2 -14.14 10.28 -11.36
CA VAL A 2 -12.82 9.67 -11.61
C VAL A 2 -11.68 10.61 -11.20
N ALA A 3 -11.81 11.92 -11.45
CA ALA A 3 -10.82 12.91 -11.04
C ALA A 3 -10.62 12.96 -9.52
N LEU A 4 -11.67 12.76 -8.73
CA LEU A 4 -11.57 12.71 -7.27
C LEU A 4 -10.77 11.47 -6.83
N LEU A 5 -11.02 10.32 -7.45
CA LEU A 5 -10.26 9.10 -7.17
C LEU A 5 -8.78 9.28 -7.47
N GLU A 6 -8.43 9.87 -8.62
CA GLU A 6 -7.04 10.19 -8.96
C GLU A 6 -6.40 11.13 -7.95
N GLN A 7 -7.11 12.19 -7.58
CA GLN A 7 -6.62 13.16 -6.61
C GLN A 7 -6.31 12.50 -5.26
N GLN A 8 -7.22 11.68 -4.74
CA GLN A 8 -7.05 11.00 -3.46
C GLN A 8 -5.91 9.99 -3.50
N THR A 9 -5.80 9.21 -4.56
CA THR A 9 -4.74 8.21 -4.70
C THR A 9 -3.37 8.85 -4.89
N ASN A 10 -3.27 9.95 -5.62
CA ASN A 10 -2.03 10.71 -5.79
C ASN A 10 -1.63 11.38 -4.49
N HIS A 11 -2.58 11.93 -3.75
CA HIS A 11 -2.34 12.52 -2.43
C HIS A 11 -1.78 11.46 -1.46
N MET A 12 -2.38 10.29 -1.43
CA MET A 12 -1.88 9.18 -0.60
C MET A 12 -0.43 8.83 -0.93
N LEU A 13 -0.07 8.72 -2.22
CA LEU A 13 1.31 8.44 -2.61
C LEU A 13 2.28 9.51 -2.15
N LYS A 14 1.93 10.77 -2.32
CA LYS A 14 2.77 11.88 -1.88
C LYS A 14 2.98 11.85 -0.38
N GLU A 15 1.94 11.53 0.39
CA GLU A 15 2.03 11.39 1.83
C GLU A 15 2.93 10.22 2.25
N LEU A 16 2.79 9.07 1.59
CA LEU A 16 3.62 7.89 1.89
C LEU A 16 5.10 8.12 1.63
N PHE A 17 5.45 8.93 0.63
CA PHE A 17 6.83 9.25 0.26
C PHE A 17 7.24 10.66 0.66
N GLN A 18 6.56 11.27 1.62
CA GLN A 18 6.82 12.67 2.02
C GLN A 18 8.27 12.90 2.47
N ASP A 19 8.85 11.94 3.20
CA ASP A 19 10.22 12.05 3.70
C ASP A 19 11.26 11.73 2.63
N GLN A 20 10.86 11.05 1.56
CA GLN A 20 11.73 10.63 0.46
C GLN A 20 11.05 10.83 -0.90
N PRO A 21 10.70 12.07 -1.27
CA PRO A 21 9.92 12.32 -2.49
C PRO A 21 10.62 11.86 -3.78
N HIS A 22 11.96 11.84 -3.81
CA HIS A 22 12.72 11.37 -4.98
C HIS A 22 12.57 9.86 -5.21
N TRP A 23 12.24 9.08 -4.17
CA TRP A 23 11.96 7.65 -4.34
C TRP A 23 10.73 7.42 -5.20
N LEU A 24 9.67 8.20 -4.98
CA LEU A 24 8.44 8.08 -5.77
C LEU A 24 8.69 8.40 -7.24
N GLU A 25 9.46 9.45 -7.53
CA GLU A 25 9.83 9.80 -8.91
C GLU A 25 10.57 8.66 -9.61
N LYS A 26 11.57 8.09 -8.94
CA LYS A 26 12.35 6.97 -9.50
C LYS A 26 11.51 5.74 -9.71
N LEU A 27 10.71 5.36 -8.72
CA LEU A 27 9.82 4.18 -8.81
C LEU A 27 8.81 4.33 -9.94
N ARG A 28 8.28 5.54 -10.17
CA ARG A 28 7.37 5.81 -11.29
C ARG A 28 8.05 5.62 -12.66
N LYS A 29 9.36 5.82 -12.72
CA LYS A 29 10.16 5.59 -13.92
C LYS A 29 10.63 4.14 -14.07
N GLY A 30 10.26 3.26 -13.14
CA GLY A 30 10.70 1.88 -13.10
C GLY A 30 12.10 1.67 -12.51
N GLU A 31 12.63 2.69 -11.83
CA GLU A 31 13.97 2.65 -11.22
C GLU A 31 13.87 2.49 -9.70
N ARG A 32 14.73 1.65 -9.12
CA ARG A 32 14.84 1.54 -7.66
C ARG A 32 15.89 2.52 -7.14
N PRO A 33 15.53 3.38 -6.15
CA PRO A 33 16.52 4.21 -5.46
C PRO A 33 17.64 3.35 -4.87
N LEU A 34 18.86 3.90 -4.86
CA LEU A 34 20.03 3.18 -4.34
C LEU A 34 19.85 2.81 -2.86
N GLU A 35 19.24 3.69 -2.07
CA GLU A 35 18.97 3.46 -0.66
C GLU A 35 18.08 2.23 -0.44
N LEU A 36 17.09 2.02 -1.31
CA LEU A 36 16.23 0.84 -1.24
C LEU A 36 16.98 -0.46 -1.57
N GLN A 37 17.96 -0.40 -2.47
CA GLN A 37 18.77 -1.58 -2.82
C GLN A 37 19.62 -2.07 -1.66
N GLN A 38 19.92 -1.21 -0.71
CA GLN A 38 20.74 -1.51 0.47
C GLN A 38 19.92 -1.98 1.67
N MET A 39 18.58 -1.89 1.58
CA MET A 39 17.69 -2.26 2.68
C MET A 39 17.17 -3.69 2.53
N GLU A 40 17.08 -4.40 3.64
CA GLU A 40 16.46 -5.72 3.67
C GLU A 40 14.94 -5.63 3.58
N HIS A 41 14.31 -6.68 3.08
CA HIS A 41 12.86 -6.75 2.92
C HIS A 41 12.11 -6.54 4.23
N GLU A 42 12.64 -7.07 5.32
CA GLU A 42 12.05 -6.91 6.65
C GLU A 42 12.01 -5.45 7.08
N GLU A 43 13.09 -4.70 6.84
CA GLU A 43 13.17 -3.28 7.15
C GLU A 43 12.23 -2.47 6.26
N LEU A 44 12.13 -2.82 4.97
CA LEU A 44 11.20 -2.19 4.04
C LEU A 44 9.75 -2.39 4.48
N LEU A 45 9.40 -3.60 4.92
CA LEU A 45 8.06 -3.90 5.42
C LEU A 45 7.76 -3.07 6.67
N LYS A 46 8.70 -3.02 7.61
CA LYS A 46 8.55 -2.25 8.84
C LYS A 46 8.30 -0.77 8.54
N GLN A 47 9.12 -0.17 7.69
CA GLN A 47 8.98 1.24 7.33
C GLN A 47 7.65 1.51 6.61
N SER A 48 7.23 0.63 5.72
CA SER A 48 5.97 0.76 4.99
C SER A 48 4.78 0.79 5.96
N PHE A 49 4.75 -0.13 6.93
CA PHE A 49 3.67 -0.18 7.91
C PHE A 49 3.72 0.98 8.90
N GLU A 50 4.91 1.39 9.35
CA GLU A 50 5.04 2.55 10.23
C GLU A 50 4.53 3.82 9.57
N THR A 51 4.86 4.03 8.30
CA THR A 51 4.37 5.18 7.54
C THR A 51 2.86 5.13 7.37
N LEU A 52 2.32 3.95 7.04
CA LEU A 52 0.88 3.75 6.89
C LEU A 52 0.15 4.05 8.21
N GLU A 53 0.63 3.51 9.33
CA GLU A 53 0.05 3.74 10.65
C GLU A 53 0.09 5.20 11.04
N LYS A 54 1.23 5.86 10.83
CA LYS A 54 1.42 7.26 11.21
C LYS A 54 0.49 8.20 10.44
N ARG A 55 0.23 7.92 9.17
CA ARG A 55 -0.45 8.86 8.28
C ARG A 55 -1.89 8.52 7.97
N PHE A 56 -2.26 7.24 7.98
CA PHE A 56 -3.57 6.80 7.51
C PHE A 56 -4.40 6.05 8.54
N PHE A 57 -3.80 5.51 9.59
CA PHE A 57 -4.58 4.91 10.68
C PHE A 57 -5.16 5.99 11.58
N SER A 58 -6.20 6.64 11.08
CA SER A 58 -6.97 7.66 11.78
C SER A 58 -8.43 7.54 11.40
N VAL A 59 -9.31 7.69 12.38
CA VAL A 59 -10.78 7.72 12.14
C VAL A 59 -11.20 8.93 11.33
N HIS A 60 -10.32 9.94 11.20
CA HIS A 60 -10.56 11.16 10.44
C HIS A 60 -9.97 11.12 9.03
N ASP A 61 -9.28 10.03 8.66
CA ASP A 61 -8.74 9.89 7.33
C ASP A 61 -9.85 9.65 6.30
N ASP A 62 -9.86 10.45 5.25
CA ASP A 62 -10.87 10.36 4.18
C ASP A 62 -10.52 9.33 3.11
N PHE A 63 -9.27 8.89 3.03
CA PHE A 63 -8.83 8.00 1.96
C PHE A 63 -9.59 6.68 1.96
N SER A 64 -9.62 6.00 3.10
CA SER A 64 -10.32 4.71 3.21
C SER A 64 -11.81 4.84 2.94
N ARG A 65 -12.44 5.93 3.40
CA ARG A 65 -13.84 6.22 3.13
C ARG A 65 -14.11 6.38 1.63
N VAL A 66 -13.30 7.18 0.97
CA VAL A 66 -13.43 7.44 -0.47
C VAL A 66 -13.25 6.15 -1.28
N ILE A 67 -12.25 5.33 -0.95
CA ILE A 67 -12.01 4.07 -1.65
C ILE A 67 -13.18 3.10 -1.46
N ILE A 68 -13.73 2.99 -0.25
CA ILE A 68 -14.89 2.14 0.02
C ILE A 68 -16.10 2.61 -0.80
N GLU A 69 -16.36 3.91 -0.87
CA GLU A 69 -17.43 4.47 -1.69
C GLU A 69 -17.25 4.11 -3.17
N PHE A 70 -16.04 4.29 -3.71
CA PHE A 70 -15.75 3.94 -5.10
C PHE A 70 -15.88 2.44 -5.37
N LEU A 71 -15.46 1.59 -4.43
CA LEU A 71 -15.65 0.14 -4.57
C LEU A 71 -17.12 -0.25 -4.65
N SER A 72 -17.97 0.36 -3.81
CA SER A 72 -19.40 0.08 -3.86
C SER A 72 -20.07 0.58 -5.12
N MET A 73 -19.54 1.65 -5.74
CA MET A 73 -20.05 2.19 -7.01
C MET A 73 -19.56 1.41 -8.23
N SER A 74 -18.47 0.65 -8.10
CA SER A 74 -17.80 0.01 -9.24
C SER A 74 -18.67 -1.06 -9.93
N GLU A 75 -19.60 -1.68 -9.23
CA GLU A 75 -20.51 -2.67 -9.81
C GLU A 75 -21.46 -2.05 -10.84
N GLU A 76 -21.88 -0.82 -10.60
CA GLU A 76 -22.84 -0.11 -11.45
C GLU A 76 -22.20 0.85 -12.44
N MET A 77 -20.93 1.22 -12.22
CA MET A 77 -20.23 2.24 -12.98
C MET A 77 -18.94 1.69 -13.59
N PRO A 78 -18.97 1.22 -14.86
CA PRO A 78 -17.79 0.62 -15.50
C PRO A 78 -16.56 1.51 -15.55
N ARG A 79 -16.73 2.84 -15.66
CA ARG A 79 -15.60 3.79 -15.66
C ARG A 79 -14.90 3.84 -14.32
N VAL A 80 -15.67 3.77 -13.23
CA VAL A 80 -15.12 3.72 -11.86
C VAL A 80 -14.37 2.41 -11.66
N ALA A 81 -14.96 1.29 -12.06
CA ALA A 81 -14.31 -0.03 -11.98
C ALA A 81 -12.99 -0.05 -12.75
N ALA A 82 -12.97 0.48 -13.98
CA ALA A 82 -11.76 0.54 -14.78
C ALA A 82 -10.67 1.39 -14.13
N LYS A 83 -11.05 2.55 -13.54
CA LYS A 83 -10.10 3.42 -12.86
C LYS A 83 -9.54 2.79 -11.58
N LEU A 84 -10.37 2.16 -10.77
CA LEU A 84 -9.92 1.43 -9.59
C LEU A 84 -8.95 0.31 -9.96
N ARG A 85 -9.25 -0.45 -11.01
CA ARG A 85 -8.36 -1.49 -11.52
C ARG A 85 -6.99 -0.93 -11.90
N GLU A 86 -6.97 0.19 -12.61
CA GLU A 86 -5.75 0.89 -13.00
C GLU A 86 -4.96 1.35 -11.79
N VAL A 87 -5.61 2.00 -10.82
CA VAL A 87 -4.97 2.49 -9.59
C VAL A 87 -4.34 1.34 -8.81
N PHE A 88 -5.08 0.27 -8.56
CA PHE A 88 -4.54 -0.86 -7.80
C PHE A 88 -3.45 -1.61 -8.57
N ARG A 89 -3.54 -1.69 -9.90
CA ARG A 89 -2.46 -2.24 -10.73
C ARG A 89 -1.18 -1.42 -10.58
N GLN A 90 -1.26 -0.10 -10.62
CA GLN A 90 -0.12 0.78 -10.41
C GLN A 90 0.47 0.60 -9.00
N ARG A 91 -0.36 0.46 -7.98
CA ARG A 91 0.10 0.25 -6.61
C ARG A 91 0.84 -1.08 -6.46
N ARG A 92 0.32 -2.15 -7.03
CA ARG A 92 1.01 -3.45 -7.04
C ARG A 92 2.36 -3.36 -7.76
N HIS A 93 2.41 -2.64 -8.87
CA HIS A 93 3.65 -2.43 -9.60
C HIS A 93 4.69 -1.68 -8.76
N LEU A 94 4.29 -0.59 -8.11
CA LEU A 94 5.17 0.17 -7.22
C LEU A 94 5.68 -0.68 -6.04
N LEU A 95 4.81 -1.46 -5.43
CA LEU A 95 5.20 -2.37 -4.36
C LEU A 95 6.17 -3.44 -4.83
N GLY A 96 5.97 -3.98 -6.02
CA GLY A 96 6.87 -4.95 -6.63
C GLY A 96 8.27 -4.38 -6.82
N LEU A 97 8.37 -3.15 -7.29
CA LEU A 97 9.65 -2.43 -7.43
C LEU A 97 10.26 -2.09 -6.06
N TYR A 98 9.44 -1.61 -5.15
CA TYR A 98 9.88 -1.20 -3.82
C TYR A 98 10.54 -2.38 -3.07
N PHE A 99 9.92 -3.56 -3.11
CA PHE A 99 10.43 -4.76 -2.48
C PHE A 99 11.35 -5.59 -3.38
N ASN A 100 11.56 -5.19 -4.63
CA ASN A 100 12.33 -5.93 -5.62
C ASN A 100 11.89 -7.40 -5.71
N SER A 101 10.61 -7.63 -5.84
CA SER A 101 10.03 -8.97 -5.88
C SER A 101 9.79 -9.44 -7.31
N ASP A 102 10.26 -10.65 -7.62
CA ASP A 102 9.96 -11.34 -8.88
C ASP A 102 8.63 -12.11 -8.81
N ASN A 103 8.13 -12.34 -7.60
CA ASN A 103 6.87 -13.03 -7.40
C ASN A 103 5.72 -12.02 -7.38
N PRO A 104 4.80 -12.02 -8.37
CA PRO A 104 3.69 -11.08 -8.41
C PRO A 104 2.69 -11.26 -7.28
N GLY A 105 2.73 -12.37 -6.57
CA GLY A 105 1.90 -12.61 -5.39
C GLY A 105 2.28 -11.75 -4.20
N LEU A 106 3.56 -11.37 -4.07
CA LEU A 106 4.01 -10.56 -2.92
C LEU A 106 3.38 -9.16 -2.90
N PRO A 107 3.48 -8.35 -3.97
CA PRO A 107 2.82 -7.04 -3.96
C PRO A 107 1.30 -7.14 -3.82
N THR A 108 0.68 -8.15 -4.38
CA THR A 108 -0.76 -8.39 -4.24
C THR A 108 -1.13 -8.66 -2.77
N LEU A 109 -0.39 -9.54 -2.11
CA LEU A 109 -0.62 -9.87 -0.70
C LEU A 109 -0.37 -8.67 0.20
N LEU A 110 0.72 -7.94 -0.02
CA LEU A 110 1.06 -6.76 0.78
C LEU A 110 0.01 -5.66 0.63
N LEU A 111 -0.41 -5.36 -0.59
CA LEU A 111 -1.44 -4.36 -0.83
C LEU A 111 -2.76 -4.77 -0.17
N GLY A 112 -3.15 -6.03 -0.31
CA GLY A 112 -4.35 -6.57 0.34
C GLY A 112 -4.30 -6.48 1.85
N ALA A 113 -3.15 -6.82 2.46
CA ALA A 113 -2.96 -6.73 3.89
C ALA A 113 -3.02 -5.28 4.40
N MET A 114 -2.32 -4.37 3.73
CA MET A 114 -2.31 -2.95 4.09
C MET A 114 -3.70 -2.33 3.99
N MET A 115 -4.38 -2.55 2.88
CA MET A 115 -5.72 -1.99 2.66
C MET A 115 -6.75 -2.63 3.59
N GLY A 116 -6.64 -3.94 3.81
CA GLY A 116 -7.51 -4.65 4.74
C GLY A 116 -7.38 -4.13 6.17
N LEU A 117 -6.15 -3.96 6.65
CA LEU A 117 -5.90 -3.40 7.97
C LEU A 117 -6.41 -1.97 8.09
N LEU A 118 -6.23 -1.15 7.05
CA LEU A 118 -6.71 0.22 7.03
C LEU A 118 -8.23 0.27 7.15
N PHE A 119 -8.95 -0.56 6.40
CA PHE A 119 -10.41 -0.62 6.45
C PHE A 119 -10.91 -1.12 7.81
N HIS A 120 -10.29 -2.17 8.35
CA HIS A 120 -10.64 -2.69 9.67
C HIS A 120 -10.38 -1.67 10.78
N TYR A 121 -9.26 -0.97 10.71
CA TYR A 121 -8.93 0.09 11.67
C TYR A 121 -9.98 1.21 11.66
N ARG A 122 -10.49 1.57 10.49
CA ARG A 122 -11.52 2.59 10.38
C ARG A 122 -12.82 2.16 11.07
N LEU A 123 -13.14 0.87 11.03
CA LEU A 123 -14.32 0.31 11.70
C LEU A 123 -14.09 0.10 13.19
N ASP A 124 -12.88 -0.29 13.56
CA ASP A 124 -12.49 -0.60 14.94
C ASP A 124 -11.03 -0.22 15.17
N PRO A 125 -10.76 0.97 15.75
CA PRO A 125 -9.39 1.43 16.01
C PRO A 125 -8.60 0.58 17.02
N GLU A 126 -9.25 -0.38 17.70
CA GLU A 126 -8.60 -1.25 18.69
C GLU A 126 -8.06 -2.56 18.09
N ILE A 127 -8.09 -2.73 16.76
CA ILE A 127 -7.53 -3.92 16.14
C ILE A 127 -6.02 -4.04 16.37
N ALA A 128 -5.53 -5.28 16.38
CA ALA A 128 -4.14 -5.61 16.67
C ALA A 128 -3.23 -5.40 15.45
N VAL A 129 -2.98 -4.15 15.04
CA VAL A 129 -2.20 -3.81 13.84
C VAL A 129 -0.75 -4.28 13.95
N GLU A 130 -0.09 -4.04 15.11
CA GLU A 130 1.31 -4.43 15.30
C GLU A 130 1.49 -5.93 15.26
N GLN A 131 0.59 -6.67 15.90
CA GLN A 131 0.64 -8.13 15.91
C GLN A 131 0.41 -8.71 14.50
N ALA A 132 -0.51 -8.14 13.75
CA ALA A 132 -0.76 -8.54 12.36
C ALA A 132 0.47 -8.27 11.47
N ARG A 133 1.09 -7.11 11.64
CA ARG A 133 2.32 -6.74 10.93
C ARG A 133 3.45 -7.72 11.26
N ASP A 134 3.65 -8.02 12.53
CA ASP A 134 4.72 -8.92 12.97
C ASP A 134 4.51 -10.34 12.46
N LEU A 135 3.27 -10.81 12.46
CA LEU A 135 2.93 -12.11 11.90
C LEU A 135 3.18 -12.16 10.39
N LEU A 136 2.80 -11.12 9.67
CA LEU A 136 3.04 -11.02 8.23
C LEU A 136 4.53 -11.04 7.92
N ARG A 137 5.32 -10.27 8.67
CA ARG A 137 6.79 -10.26 8.55
C ARG A 137 7.36 -11.66 8.73
N ASP A 138 6.96 -12.34 9.79
CA ASP A 138 7.50 -13.66 10.12
C ASP A 138 7.15 -14.69 9.04
N GLN A 139 5.93 -14.66 8.51
CA GLN A 139 5.50 -15.57 7.47
C GLN A 139 6.17 -15.29 6.11
N LEU A 140 6.38 -14.03 5.75
CA LEU A 140 6.90 -13.67 4.44
C LEU A 140 8.44 -13.73 4.38
N PHE A 141 9.13 -13.32 5.45
CA PHE A 141 10.57 -13.09 5.39
C PHE A 141 11.41 -14.01 6.27
N HIS A 142 10.83 -14.60 7.30
CA HIS A 142 11.55 -15.52 8.18
C HIS A 142 11.35 -16.98 7.80
N ASN A 143 10.12 -17.38 7.44
CA ASN A 143 9.84 -18.77 7.08
C ASN A 143 10.28 -19.15 5.66
N SER A 144 10.41 -18.17 4.74
CA SER A 144 10.82 -18.42 3.36
C SER A 144 12.34 -18.70 3.22
N ILE A 145 13.13 -18.44 4.26
CA ILE A 145 14.59 -18.60 4.27
C ILE A 145 15.01 -19.96 4.83
N LYS A 146 14.11 -20.68 5.46
CA LYS A 146 14.39 -22.02 6.00
C LYS A 146 14.31 -23.05 4.89
N PRO A 147 15.38 -23.81 4.65
CA PRO A 147 15.34 -24.89 3.67
C PRO A 147 14.34 -25.97 4.01
#